data_e65881da6517ce680421faab8572bf18
#
_entry.id   e65881da6517ce680421faab8572bf18
#
_cell.length_a   1.000
_cell.length_b   1.000
_cell.length_c   1.000
_cell.angle_alpha   90.00
_cell.angle_beta   90.00
_cell.angle_gamma   90.00
#
_symmetry.space_group_name_H-M   'P 1'
#
loop_
_entity.id
_entity.type
_entity.pdbx_description
1 polymer ?
#
loop_
_entity_poly.entity_id
_entity_poly.type
_entity_poly.pdbx_seq_one_letter_code
_entity_poly.pdbx_strand_id
1 'polypeptide(L)'
;MFRKAVREISIFMFIASLTVLGGCKSGLMSGDNVNLPQNQQQTQQAPVVVDGVRTSYADIVQKTSPAVVRIAAERKAQSNPQGQFPFGDLFREFLPNMPQQQQRPRVERGVGSGVIVNADGTILTNYHVVEGAEKLTIQLENNKTYSAKVVGTDQPSDLAVLKMEGGETSFPFLNLGDSNQVRVGDIVLAIGNPLGIGQTVTAGIISAKGRQTGLSDGTSFQDFLQTDAPINRGNSGGALVNVSGELIGINSQIITDSNGSTGNIGIGFSIPSNMAKTVMEQLLKDGKVRRGMLGVGIQDVTEDVAKSMELKEAKGVLVNSVKAGSAADKGGIKQGDIITSINGEATDDSNVLRNKVAGTAPGTVIKVTVFRGGKSEELSVTLDEYSVEAVKKDSENKDDKNNQNNQENKQSQNGKLGLTLTTLTPEISRELELPADTKGLVVEDVNPDGSAAEQGIARGDVVLEINRQPVKTNDEAQAAIEKSGDKPILLLITRKGQTKYFTITPK
;
A
#
# COMPACT_ATOMS: atom_id res chain seq x y z
N MET A 1 22.44 -3.33 -60.80
CA MET A 1 22.70 -2.05 -61.48
C MET A 1 22.18 -0.87 -60.62
N PHE A 2 22.50 -0.80 -59.32
CA PHE A 2 22.04 0.29 -58.45
C PHE A 2 23.01 0.54 -57.25
N ARG A 3 24.29 0.42 -57.50
CA ARG A 3 25.33 0.62 -56.47
C ARG A 3 26.50 1.51 -56.90
N LYS A 4 26.35 2.37 -57.91
CA LYS A 4 27.42 3.22 -58.43
C LYS A 4 27.10 4.72 -58.48
N ALA A 5 25.94 5.17 -57.96
CA ALA A 5 25.49 6.58 -58.12
C ALA A 5 25.54 7.44 -56.84
N VAL A 6 26.10 6.96 -55.74
CA VAL A 6 26.13 7.71 -54.45
C VAL A 6 27.54 8.15 -54.05
N ARG A 7 28.55 8.02 -54.92
CA ARG A 7 29.96 8.29 -54.53
C ARG A 7 30.57 9.54 -55.12
N GLU A 8 29.83 10.29 -55.93
CA GLU A 8 30.37 11.48 -56.67
C GLU A 8 29.79 12.81 -56.18
N ILE A 9 28.94 12.89 -55.17
CA ILE A 9 28.30 14.15 -54.72
C ILE A 9 28.97 14.75 -53.46
N SER A 10 29.94 14.04 -52.84
CA SER A 10 30.56 14.51 -51.58
C SER A 10 31.91 15.21 -51.73
N ILE A 11 32.37 15.55 -52.94
CA ILE A 11 33.70 16.17 -53.16
C ILE A 11 33.59 17.62 -53.66
N PHE A 12 32.42 18.19 -53.87
CA PHE A 12 32.31 19.54 -54.46
C PHE A 12 31.89 20.65 -53.50
N MET A 13 31.93 20.43 -52.19
CA MET A 13 31.53 21.46 -51.18
C MET A 13 32.61 21.85 -50.20
N PHE A 14 33.92 21.69 -50.55
CA PHE A 14 35.02 22.00 -49.61
C PHE A 14 36.12 22.92 -50.21
N ILE A 15 35.86 23.61 -51.34
CA ILE A 15 36.80 24.60 -51.91
C ILE A 15 36.03 25.86 -52.30
N ALA A 16 35.63 26.68 -51.30
CA ALA A 16 35.24 28.07 -51.53
C ALA A 16 35.20 28.84 -50.21
N SER A 17 36.32 29.00 -49.50
CA SER A 17 36.51 30.10 -48.56
C SER A 17 37.97 30.18 -48.10
N LEU A 18 38.84 30.55 -49.08
CA LEU A 18 40.17 31.05 -48.73
C LEU A 18 40.55 32.07 -49.79
N THR A 19 40.21 33.32 -49.59
CA THR A 19 40.90 34.52 -50.05
C THR A 19 40.09 35.76 -49.70
N VAL A 20 40.38 36.41 -48.59
CA VAL A 20 40.45 37.84 -48.40
C VAL A 20 41.38 38.08 -47.21
N LEU A 21 42.69 38.19 -47.55
CA LEU A 21 43.67 38.82 -46.72
C LEU A 21 43.87 40.23 -47.37
N GLY A 22 43.39 41.25 -46.71
CA GLY A 22 43.61 42.63 -47.14
C GLY A 22 43.59 43.56 -45.93
N GLY A 23 44.74 43.93 -45.50
CA GLY A 23 45.23 44.91 -44.58
C GLY A 23 44.28 45.87 -43.89
N CYS A 24 44.44 45.98 -42.58
CA CYS A 24 44.15 47.21 -41.86
C CYS A 24 45.10 47.43 -40.68
N LYS A 25 45.57 48.58 -40.64
CA LYS A 25 46.55 49.22 -39.77
C LYS A 25 46.29 49.02 -38.28
N SER A 26 47.39 48.86 -37.55
CA SER A 26 47.53 49.07 -36.11
C SER A 26 46.88 50.40 -35.63
N GLY A 27 45.80 50.27 -34.87
CA GLY A 27 45.31 51.35 -34.03
C GLY A 27 45.23 50.80 -32.58
N LEU A 28 46.10 51.32 -31.71
CA LEU A 28 45.95 51.18 -30.28
C LEU A 28 44.59 51.74 -29.89
N MET A 29 43.72 50.85 -29.44
CA MET A 29 42.52 51.24 -28.70
C MET A 29 42.65 50.74 -27.26
N SER A 30 42.51 51.70 -26.34
CA SER A 30 42.39 51.55 -24.89
C SER A 30 41.44 50.42 -24.50
N GLY A 31 41.84 49.66 -23.52
CA GLY A 31 40.97 48.61 -22.93
C GLY A 31 39.73 49.26 -22.32
N ASP A 32 38.59 49.07 -22.97
CA ASP A 32 37.29 49.22 -22.31
C ASP A 32 37.09 48.01 -21.42
N ASN A 33 37.18 48.23 -20.12
CA ASN A 33 36.73 47.28 -19.11
C ASN A 33 35.26 46.99 -19.37
N VAL A 34 34.95 45.85 -19.96
CA VAL A 34 33.61 45.27 -19.93
C VAL A 34 33.30 44.95 -18.45
N ASN A 35 32.62 45.88 -17.79
CA ASN A 35 32.00 45.64 -16.50
C ASN A 35 30.91 44.58 -16.70
N LEU A 36 31.28 43.31 -16.50
CA LEU A 36 30.28 42.26 -16.25
C LEU A 36 29.53 42.70 -14.98
N PRO A 37 28.20 42.69 -14.98
CA PRO A 37 27.43 43.02 -13.79
C PRO A 37 27.85 42.07 -12.70
N GLN A 38 28.51 42.61 -11.67
CA GLN A 38 28.80 41.85 -10.43
C GLN A 38 27.49 41.45 -9.79
N ASN A 39 27.42 40.16 -9.53
CA ASN A 39 26.56 39.40 -8.69
C ASN A 39 25.74 40.27 -7.72
N GLN A 40 24.54 40.64 -8.09
CA GLN A 40 23.56 41.10 -7.15
C GLN A 40 23.29 39.94 -6.24
N GLN A 41 23.59 40.08 -4.96
CA GLN A 41 23.13 39.18 -3.90
C GLN A 41 21.70 38.78 -4.21
N GLN A 42 21.48 37.48 -4.42
CA GLN A 42 20.13 36.92 -4.54
C GLN A 42 19.40 37.26 -3.24
N THR A 43 18.72 38.39 -3.21
CA THR A 43 17.66 38.61 -2.25
C THR A 43 16.68 37.46 -2.43
N GLN A 44 16.47 36.68 -1.37
CA GLN A 44 15.41 35.66 -1.31
C GLN A 44 14.13 36.34 -1.82
N GLN A 45 13.75 36.03 -3.04
CA GLN A 45 12.50 36.56 -3.58
C GLN A 45 11.38 35.91 -2.79
N ALA A 46 10.59 36.72 -2.10
CA ALA A 46 9.34 36.25 -1.50
C ALA A 46 8.50 35.54 -2.57
N PRO A 47 7.72 34.52 -2.19
CA PRO A 47 6.89 33.79 -3.15
C PRO A 47 6.06 34.77 -3.96
N VAL A 48 6.16 34.69 -5.29
CA VAL A 48 5.40 35.57 -6.16
C VAL A 48 3.93 35.14 -6.06
N VAL A 49 3.13 35.94 -5.39
CA VAL A 49 1.67 35.78 -5.27
C VAL A 49 1.04 36.77 -6.26
N VAL A 50 0.38 36.26 -7.30
CA VAL A 50 -0.36 37.05 -8.26
C VAL A 50 -1.84 36.78 -8.01
N ASP A 51 -2.60 37.86 -7.75
CA ASP A 51 -4.05 37.80 -7.44
C ASP A 51 -4.42 36.78 -6.34
N GLY A 52 -3.57 36.66 -5.30
CA GLY A 52 -3.77 35.72 -4.20
C GLY A 52 -3.38 34.26 -4.52
N VAL A 53 -2.91 33.95 -5.73
CA VAL A 53 -2.48 32.63 -6.15
C VAL A 53 -0.95 32.53 -6.06
N ARG A 54 -0.47 31.49 -5.36
CA ARG A 54 0.96 31.18 -5.28
C ARG A 54 1.45 30.65 -6.64
N THR A 55 2.43 31.31 -7.23
CA THR A 55 2.97 30.96 -8.55
C THR A 55 4.28 30.17 -8.51
N SER A 56 4.90 30.02 -7.33
CA SER A 56 6.16 29.30 -7.16
C SER A 56 6.22 28.62 -5.79
N TYR A 57 6.81 27.43 -5.76
CA TYR A 57 7.11 26.65 -4.56
C TYR A 57 8.61 26.59 -4.26
N ALA A 58 9.42 27.43 -4.91
CA ALA A 58 10.88 27.40 -4.81
C ALA A 58 11.39 27.61 -3.37
N ASP A 59 10.73 28.44 -2.58
CA ASP A 59 11.03 28.69 -1.18
C ASP A 59 10.81 27.43 -0.30
N ILE A 60 9.72 26.68 -0.58
CA ILE A 60 9.44 25.40 0.13
C ILE A 60 10.51 24.39 -0.25
N VAL A 61 10.81 24.26 -1.55
CA VAL A 61 11.84 23.35 -2.04
C VAL A 61 13.19 23.67 -1.41
N GLN A 62 13.61 24.93 -1.42
CA GLN A 62 14.88 25.36 -0.80
C GLN A 62 14.96 25.01 0.70
N LYS A 63 13.85 25.11 1.42
CA LYS A 63 13.75 24.78 2.83
C LYS A 63 13.79 23.27 3.09
N THR A 64 13.16 22.45 2.24
CA THR A 64 12.88 21.05 2.50
C THR A 64 13.88 20.08 1.86
N SER A 65 14.39 20.42 0.69
CA SER A 65 15.34 19.62 -0.08
C SER A 65 16.58 19.17 0.72
N PRO A 66 17.23 20.02 1.53
CA PRO A 66 18.44 19.60 2.26
C PRO A 66 18.25 18.41 3.19
N ALA A 67 17.01 18.16 3.64
CA ALA A 67 16.69 17.02 4.51
C ALA A 67 16.34 15.74 3.72
N VAL A 68 16.19 15.82 2.39
CA VAL A 68 15.90 14.63 1.56
C VAL A 68 17.20 14.09 1.00
N VAL A 69 17.50 12.84 1.33
CA VAL A 69 18.78 12.19 1.03
C VAL A 69 18.62 11.06 0.02
N ARG A 70 19.71 10.73 -0.66
CA ARG A 70 19.83 9.51 -1.44
C ARG A 70 20.34 8.38 -0.57
N ILE A 71 19.71 7.20 -0.69
CA ILE A 71 20.14 5.97 -0.04
C ILE A 71 20.64 5.01 -1.11
N ALA A 72 21.90 4.57 -0.99
CA ALA A 72 22.45 3.49 -1.79
C ALA A 72 22.61 2.26 -0.88
N ALA A 73 21.89 1.18 -1.25
CA ALA A 73 21.88 -0.10 -0.54
C ALA A 73 22.69 -1.13 -1.35
N GLU A 74 23.74 -1.67 -0.78
CA GLU A 74 24.54 -2.74 -1.39
C GLU A 74 24.11 -4.08 -0.79
N ARG A 75 23.75 -5.04 -1.65
CA ARG A 75 23.29 -6.40 -1.30
C ARG A 75 24.20 -7.43 -1.92
N LYS A 76 24.45 -8.56 -1.25
CA LYS A 76 25.05 -9.73 -1.91
C LYS A 76 24.02 -10.38 -2.82
N ALA A 77 24.38 -10.56 -4.09
CA ALA A 77 23.57 -11.38 -4.99
C ALA A 77 23.44 -12.79 -4.42
N GLN A 78 22.26 -13.18 -3.99
CA GLN A 78 21.97 -14.57 -3.66
C GLN A 78 21.89 -15.35 -4.97
N SER A 79 22.77 -16.35 -5.11
CA SER A 79 22.74 -17.33 -6.20
C SER A 79 21.59 -18.31 -5.97
N ASN A 80 20.36 -17.87 -6.14
CA ASN A 80 19.20 -18.75 -6.09
C ASN A 80 18.48 -18.70 -7.45
N PRO A 81 18.47 -19.81 -8.24
CA PRO A 81 17.88 -19.83 -9.57
C PRO A 81 16.35 -19.75 -9.59
N GLN A 82 15.68 -19.73 -8.45
CA GLN A 82 14.21 -19.84 -8.32
C GLN A 82 13.55 -18.85 -7.35
N GLY A 83 14.26 -17.84 -6.84
CA GLY A 83 13.67 -16.86 -5.93
C GLY A 83 12.95 -15.75 -6.67
N GLN A 84 11.65 -15.88 -6.87
CA GLN A 84 10.77 -14.75 -7.18
C GLN A 84 10.68 -13.84 -5.96
N PHE A 85 11.43 -12.73 -5.98
CA PHE A 85 11.16 -11.63 -5.06
C PHE A 85 10.03 -10.77 -5.64
N PRO A 86 8.98 -10.42 -4.87
CA PRO A 86 7.86 -9.61 -5.37
C PRO A 86 8.28 -8.25 -5.95
N PHE A 87 9.47 -7.76 -5.59
CA PHE A 87 10.04 -6.51 -6.08
C PHE A 87 11.31 -6.67 -6.93
N GLY A 88 11.86 -7.89 -7.08
CA GLY A 88 13.07 -8.17 -7.86
C GLY A 88 12.90 -7.86 -9.35
N ASP A 89 11.72 -8.09 -9.90
CA ASP A 89 11.41 -7.80 -11.30
C ASP A 89 11.33 -6.29 -11.56
N LEU A 90 11.03 -5.47 -10.57
CA LEU A 90 11.04 -4.01 -10.67
C LEU A 90 12.45 -3.44 -10.94
N PHE A 91 13.50 -4.14 -10.50
CA PHE A 91 14.90 -3.73 -10.72
C PHE A 91 15.57 -4.40 -11.93
N ARG A 92 15.02 -5.51 -12.43
CA ARG A 92 15.63 -6.29 -13.53
C ARG A 92 15.53 -5.58 -14.89
N GLU A 93 14.55 -4.74 -15.09
CA GLU A 93 14.26 -4.06 -16.35
C GLU A 93 15.15 -2.83 -16.60
N PHE A 94 15.97 -2.42 -15.62
CA PHE A 94 16.89 -1.27 -15.75
C PHE A 94 18.25 -1.59 -16.39
N LEU A 95 18.57 -2.85 -16.66
CA LEU A 95 19.83 -3.26 -17.26
C LEU A 95 19.58 -4.13 -18.49
N PRO A 96 19.42 -3.54 -19.69
CA PRO A 96 19.36 -4.31 -20.92
C PRO A 96 20.72 -4.92 -21.23
N ASN A 97 20.74 -6.25 -21.40
CA ASN A 97 21.78 -7.04 -22.06
C ASN A 97 23.25 -6.76 -21.69
N MET A 98 23.72 -7.38 -20.60
CA MET A 98 25.14 -7.71 -20.48
C MET A 98 25.39 -9.19 -20.77
N PRO A 99 26.47 -9.54 -21.52
CA PRO A 99 26.82 -10.93 -21.80
C PRO A 99 27.13 -11.68 -20.51
N GLN A 100 26.66 -12.93 -20.42
CA GLN A 100 27.03 -13.88 -19.36
C GLN A 100 28.55 -14.11 -19.33
N GLN A 101 29.24 -13.41 -18.44
CA GLN A 101 30.61 -13.71 -18.07
C GLN A 101 30.68 -14.09 -16.60
N GLN A 102 31.22 -15.26 -16.36
CA GLN A 102 31.68 -15.94 -15.14
C GLN A 102 31.51 -15.24 -13.81
N GLN A 103 30.79 -15.92 -12.94
CA GLN A 103 30.52 -15.81 -11.50
C GLN A 103 31.63 -15.12 -10.66
N ARG A 104 31.54 -13.79 -10.57
CA ARG A 104 32.01 -13.07 -9.39
C ARG A 104 30.75 -12.71 -8.58
N PRO A 105 30.81 -12.71 -7.24
CA PRO A 105 29.67 -12.27 -6.45
C PRO A 105 29.27 -10.85 -6.90
N ARG A 106 28.15 -10.74 -7.61
CA ARG A 106 27.62 -9.45 -8.06
C ARG A 106 27.04 -8.76 -6.84
N VAL A 107 27.59 -7.60 -6.51
CA VAL A 107 26.97 -6.68 -5.56
C VAL A 107 25.82 -6.01 -6.30
N GLU A 108 24.60 -6.31 -5.90
CA GLU A 108 23.41 -5.58 -6.38
C GLU A 108 23.31 -4.26 -5.63
N ARG A 109 23.11 -3.16 -6.37
CA ARG A 109 22.94 -1.83 -5.79
C ARG A 109 21.50 -1.37 -5.96
N GLY A 110 20.79 -1.30 -4.86
CA GLY A 110 19.49 -0.61 -4.78
C GLY A 110 19.69 0.88 -4.55
N VAL A 111 18.82 1.72 -5.10
CA VAL A 111 18.82 3.16 -4.87
C VAL A 111 17.40 3.60 -4.52
N GLY A 112 17.29 4.41 -3.46
CA GLY A 112 16.06 5.05 -3.02
C GLY A 112 16.36 6.40 -2.37
N SER A 113 15.33 6.98 -1.79
CA SER A 113 15.41 8.22 -1.03
C SER A 113 15.19 7.97 0.47
N GLY A 114 15.50 8.96 1.28
CA GLY A 114 15.17 9.01 2.70
C GLY A 114 14.94 10.44 3.15
N VAL A 115 14.33 10.60 4.30
CA VAL A 115 14.07 11.90 4.92
C VAL A 115 14.72 11.96 6.28
N ILE A 116 15.61 12.91 6.49
CA ILE A 116 16.17 13.21 7.83
C ILE A 116 15.06 13.87 8.65
N VAL A 117 14.69 13.27 9.78
CA VAL A 117 13.59 13.72 10.63
C VAL A 117 14.05 14.22 12.00
N ASN A 118 15.37 14.14 12.27
CA ASN A 118 15.97 14.68 13.48
C ASN A 118 17.39 15.18 13.17
N ALA A 119 17.81 16.27 13.82
CA ALA A 119 19.15 16.86 13.68
C ALA A 119 20.30 15.89 14.00
N ASP A 120 20.04 14.82 14.73
CA ASP A 120 21.00 13.77 15.07
C ASP A 120 21.27 12.76 13.93
N GLY A 121 20.66 12.96 12.74
CA GLY A 121 20.83 12.09 11.59
C GLY A 121 19.95 10.86 11.59
N THR A 122 18.81 10.89 12.28
CA THR A 122 17.76 9.87 12.17
C THR A 122 17.01 10.05 10.85
N ILE A 123 16.90 8.97 10.07
CA ILE A 123 16.28 8.96 8.72
C ILE A 123 15.09 8.01 8.72
N LEU A 124 13.98 8.45 8.13
CA LEU A 124 12.86 7.62 7.69
C LEU A 124 13.01 7.28 6.21
N THR A 125 12.73 6.03 5.86
CA THR A 125 12.68 5.54 4.47
C THR A 125 11.73 4.35 4.38
N ASN A 126 11.57 3.77 3.18
CA ASN A 126 10.81 2.53 3.03
C ASN A 126 11.64 1.30 3.39
N TYR A 127 10.96 0.25 3.89
CA TYR A 127 11.55 -1.05 4.16
C TYR A 127 12.17 -1.66 2.89
N HIS A 128 11.44 -1.67 1.77
CA HIS A 128 11.92 -2.24 0.51
C HIS A 128 13.20 -1.58 -0.03
N VAL A 129 13.50 -0.32 0.34
CA VAL A 129 14.74 0.37 -0.04
C VAL A 129 15.95 -0.27 0.66
N VAL A 130 15.79 -0.70 1.91
CA VAL A 130 16.89 -1.22 2.74
C VAL A 130 16.86 -2.73 2.94
N GLU A 131 15.85 -3.43 2.45
CA GLU A 131 15.69 -4.88 2.59
C GLU A 131 16.93 -5.62 2.07
N GLY A 132 17.49 -6.49 2.91
CA GLY A 132 18.67 -7.31 2.57
C GLY A 132 19.97 -6.53 2.35
N ALA A 133 20.01 -5.23 2.68
CA ALA A 133 21.21 -4.42 2.52
C ALA A 133 22.27 -4.79 3.58
N GLU A 134 23.50 -5.10 3.12
CA GLU A 134 24.67 -5.29 4.00
C GLU A 134 25.37 -3.97 4.31
N LYS A 135 25.29 -3.02 3.38
CA LYS A 135 25.89 -1.69 3.52
C LYS A 135 24.94 -0.63 3.00
N LEU A 136 24.77 0.42 3.80
CA LEU A 136 23.99 1.60 3.46
C LEU A 136 24.89 2.82 3.39
N THR A 137 24.78 3.56 2.29
CA THR A 137 25.47 4.84 2.09
C THR A 137 24.43 5.92 1.85
N ILE A 138 24.47 6.95 2.68
CA ILE A 138 23.61 8.12 2.60
C ILE A 138 24.38 9.24 1.90
N GLN A 139 23.78 9.84 0.87
CA GLN A 139 24.35 11.01 0.19
C GLN A 139 23.43 12.21 0.39
N LEU A 140 23.96 13.26 0.95
CA LEU A 140 23.29 14.55 1.13
C LEU A 140 23.28 15.36 -0.17
N GLU A 141 22.46 16.41 -0.22
CA GLU A 141 22.38 17.35 -1.34
C GLU A 141 23.76 17.95 -1.71
N ASN A 142 24.59 18.26 -0.74
CA ASN A 142 25.95 18.79 -0.92
C ASN A 142 26.99 17.74 -1.32
N ASN A 143 26.56 16.54 -1.74
CA ASN A 143 27.39 15.39 -2.13
C ASN A 143 28.23 14.76 -1.01
N LYS A 144 28.12 15.22 0.23
CA LYS A 144 28.72 14.51 1.36
C LYS A 144 28.07 13.14 1.53
N THR A 145 28.87 12.13 1.86
CA THR A 145 28.42 10.76 2.05
C THR A 145 28.70 10.27 3.45
N TYR A 146 27.76 9.53 4.01
CA TYR A 146 27.83 8.93 5.34
C TYR A 146 27.44 7.45 5.27
N SER A 147 28.04 6.64 6.11
CA SER A 147 27.50 5.31 6.38
C SER A 147 26.28 5.43 7.28
N ALA A 148 25.38 4.46 7.16
CA ALA A 148 24.22 4.39 8.06
C ALA A 148 23.96 2.95 8.52
N LYS A 149 23.34 2.83 9.70
CA LYS A 149 22.84 1.56 10.24
C LYS A 149 21.33 1.55 10.26
N VAL A 150 20.76 0.36 10.05
CA VAL A 150 19.35 0.11 10.28
C VAL A 150 19.11 0.05 11.79
N VAL A 151 18.28 0.94 12.32
CA VAL A 151 17.82 0.91 13.72
C VAL A 151 16.72 -0.13 13.89
N GLY A 152 15.79 -0.15 12.94
CA GLY A 152 14.71 -1.12 12.89
C GLY A 152 13.92 -1.01 11.59
N THR A 153 13.19 -2.05 11.28
CA THR A 153 12.33 -2.14 10.09
C THR A 153 10.95 -2.66 10.43
N ASP A 154 9.98 -2.26 9.66
CA ASP A 154 8.62 -2.74 9.74
C ASP A 154 8.07 -3.03 8.34
N GLN A 155 8.17 -4.29 7.95
CA GLN A 155 7.71 -4.76 6.64
C GLN A 155 6.19 -4.50 6.41
N PRO A 156 5.30 -4.75 7.40
CA PRO A 156 3.87 -4.54 7.19
C PRO A 156 3.45 -3.12 6.86
N SER A 157 4.19 -2.10 7.30
CA SER A 157 3.95 -0.69 6.93
C SER A 157 4.90 -0.15 5.86
N ASP A 158 5.83 -0.99 5.37
CA ASP A 158 6.88 -0.61 4.43
C ASP A 158 7.75 0.56 4.94
N LEU A 159 8.10 0.57 6.23
CA LEU A 159 8.93 1.62 6.85
C LEU A 159 10.23 1.06 7.45
N ALA A 160 11.27 1.90 7.40
CA ALA A 160 12.55 1.65 8.05
C ALA A 160 13.09 2.93 8.69
N VAL A 161 13.77 2.77 9.82
CA VAL A 161 14.50 3.84 10.50
C VAL A 161 15.98 3.55 10.41
N LEU A 162 16.73 4.55 9.93
CA LEU A 162 18.19 4.50 9.84
C LEU A 162 18.81 5.54 10.73
N LYS A 163 20.06 5.30 11.12
CA LYS A 163 20.90 6.24 11.85
C LYS A 163 22.19 6.46 11.09
N MET A 164 22.49 7.71 10.74
CA MET A 164 23.78 8.08 10.16
C MET A 164 24.91 7.91 11.18
N GLU A 165 26.05 7.44 10.68
CA GLU A 165 27.29 7.30 11.45
C GLU A 165 28.24 8.45 11.10
N GLY A 166 29.11 8.88 12.02
CA GLY A 166 30.14 9.88 11.71
C GLY A 166 30.24 11.03 12.72
N GLY A 167 29.39 11.05 13.77
CA GLY A 167 29.53 11.99 14.90
C GLY A 167 29.08 13.44 14.63
N GLU A 168 28.63 13.78 13.42
CA GLU A 168 27.95 15.06 13.18
C GLU A 168 26.58 15.06 13.87
N THR A 169 26.23 16.16 14.53
CA THR A 169 25.01 16.28 15.35
C THR A 169 24.07 17.39 14.90
N SER A 170 24.31 17.95 13.70
CA SER A 170 23.51 19.08 13.18
C SER A 170 23.21 18.88 11.71
N PHE A 171 22.34 17.92 11.40
CA PHE A 171 21.83 17.71 10.05
C PHE A 171 20.57 18.54 9.81
N PRO A 172 20.33 19.02 8.56
CA PRO A 172 19.04 19.57 8.18
C PRO A 172 17.99 18.47 8.30
N PHE A 173 16.81 18.79 8.85
CA PHE A 173 15.74 17.83 9.06
C PHE A 173 14.37 18.45 8.76
N LEU A 174 13.37 17.61 8.50
CA LEU A 174 11.97 18.00 8.36
C LEU A 174 11.18 17.68 9.64
N ASN A 175 10.34 18.62 10.03
CA ASN A 175 9.32 18.35 11.05
C ASN A 175 8.19 17.51 10.46
N LEU A 176 7.72 16.53 11.23
CA LEU A 176 6.51 15.78 10.87
C LEU A 176 5.29 16.68 11.09
N GLY A 177 4.51 16.86 10.04
CA GLY A 177 3.19 17.48 10.10
C GLY A 177 2.12 16.45 10.52
N ASP A 178 0.92 16.92 10.85
CA ASP A 178 -0.23 16.06 11.19
C ASP A 178 -0.99 15.63 9.93
N SER A 179 -0.76 14.38 9.49
CA SER A 179 -1.44 13.83 8.31
C SER A 179 -2.95 13.64 8.48
N ASN A 180 -3.48 13.69 9.71
CA ASN A 180 -4.93 13.64 9.93
C ASN A 180 -5.63 14.94 9.48
N GLN A 181 -4.93 16.08 9.58
CA GLN A 181 -5.43 17.39 9.17
C GLN A 181 -5.40 17.60 7.65
N VAL A 182 -4.70 16.75 6.91
CA VAL A 182 -4.60 16.82 5.45
C VAL A 182 -5.97 16.52 4.83
N ARG A 183 -6.35 17.32 3.83
CA ARG A 183 -7.63 17.20 3.11
C ARG A 183 -7.39 16.89 1.64
N VAL A 184 -8.35 16.24 1.03
CA VAL A 184 -8.37 16.07 -0.43
C VAL A 184 -8.45 17.44 -1.08
N GLY A 185 -7.55 17.67 -2.07
CA GLY A 185 -7.36 18.95 -2.75
C GLY A 185 -6.23 19.82 -2.18
N ASP A 186 -5.65 19.49 -1.01
CA ASP A 186 -4.49 20.22 -0.49
C ASP A 186 -3.27 20.01 -1.40
N ILE A 187 -2.57 21.10 -1.70
CA ILE A 187 -1.36 21.09 -2.55
C ILE A 187 -0.20 20.44 -1.80
N VAL A 188 0.53 19.57 -2.49
CA VAL A 188 1.67 18.84 -1.96
C VAL A 188 2.84 18.79 -2.95
N LEU A 189 4.05 18.64 -2.41
CA LEU A 189 5.27 18.43 -3.18
C LEU A 189 5.86 17.07 -2.80
N ALA A 190 6.12 16.23 -3.80
CA ALA A 190 6.87 14.99 -3.61
C ALA A 190 8.34 15.24 -3.97
N ILE A 191 9.23 14.96 -3.01
CA ILE A 191 10.67 15.23 -3.12
C ILE A 191 11.41 13.90 -2.96
N GLY A 192 12.32 13.63 -3.90
CA GLY A 192 13.21 12.49 -3.84
C GLY A 192 14.58 12.81 -4.41
N ASN A 193 15.52 11.86 -4.29
CA ASN A 193 16.86 11.98 -4.86
C ASN A 193 17.18 10.72 -5.70
N PRO A 194 16.48 10.55 -6.84
CA PRO A 194 16.62 9.36 -7.67
C PRO A 194 17.96 9.35 -8.40
N LEU A 195 18.54 8.15 -8.57
CA LEU A 195 19.60 7.82 -9.53
C LEU A 195 20.93 8.63 -9.41
N GLY A 196 21.08 9.51 -8.41
CA GLY A 196 22.29 10.33 -8.27
C GLY A 196 22.45 11.43 -9.31
N ILE A 197 21.39 11.75 -10.07
CA ILE A 197 21.35 12.88 -11.02
C ILE A 197 20.92 14.20 -10.37
N GLY A 198 20.72 14.20 -9.05
CA GLY A 198 20.22 15.32 -8.27
C GLY A 198 18.81 15.08 -7.73
N GLN A 199 18.35 16.02 -6.91
CA GLN A 199 16.99 15.96 -6.35
C GLN A 199 15.95 16.22 -7.43
N THR A 200 14.82 15.54 -7.29
CA THR A 200 13.65 15.72 -8.15
C THR A 200 12.47 16.14 -7.26
N VAL A 201 11.79 17.19 -7.70
CA VAL A 201 10.58 17.70 -7.04
C VAL A 201 9.43 17.67 -8.04
N THR A 202 8.32 17.12 -7.61
CA THR A 202 7.07 17.10 -8.36
C THR A 202 5.96 17.71 -7.50
N ALA A 203 4.97 18.34 -8.13
CA ALA A 203 3.85 18.98 -7.44
C ALA A 203 2.53 18.35 -7.87
N GLY A 204 1.60 18.30 -6.95
CA GLY A 204 0.25 17.82 -7.16
C GLY A 204 -0.63 18.14 -5.95
N ILE A 205 -1.70 17.37 -5.80
CA ILE A 205 -2.65 17.49 -4.67
C ILE A 205 -2.82 16.14 -3.97
N ILE A 206 -3.39 16.17 -2.79
CA ILE A 206 -3.95 14.97 -2.17
C ILE A 206 -5.23 14.61 -2.94
N SER A 207 -5.21 13.47 -3.61
CA SER A 207 -6.34 12.96 -4.41
C SER A 207 -7.32 12.12 -3.59
N ALA A 208 -6.82 11.41 -2.56
CA ALA A 208 -7.63 10.62 -1.62
C ALA A 208 -6.84 10.30 -0.35
N LYS A 209 -7.55 9.81 0.67
CA LYS A 209 -7.00 9.32 1.94
C LYS A 209 -7.50 7.88 2.20
N GLY A 210 -6.82 7.14 3.07
CA GLY A 210 -7.26 5.82 3.50
C GLY A 210 -7.16 4.73 2.42
N ARG A 211 -6.27 4.91 1.42
CA ARG A 211 -6.18 3.98 0.30
C ARG A 211 -5.41 2.72 0.63
N GLN A 212 -5.90 1.62 0.05
CA GLN A 212 -5.18 0.34 -0.05
C GLN A 212 -4.95 0.03 -1.52
N THR A 213 -3.80 -0.54 -1.84
CA THR A 213 -3.45 -0.84 -3.24
C THR A 213 -4.05 -2.15 -3.75
N GLY A 214 -4.63 -2.97 -2.85
CA GLY A 214 -5.15 -4.29 -3.19
C GLY A 214 -4.08 -5.34 -3.55
N LEU A 215 -2.81 -4.94 -3.57
CA LEU A 215 -1.67 -5.80 -3.90
C LEU A 215 -1.10 -6.55 -2.67
N SER A 216 -1.72 -6.38 -1.51
CA SER A 216 -1.26 -7.01 -0.28
C SER A 216 -1.93 -8.37 -0.06
N ASP A 217 -1.18 -9.30 0.48
CA ASP A 217 -1.63 -10.62 0.94
C ASP A 217 -2.49 -10.59 2.23
N GLY A 218 -2.97 -9.40 2.62
CA GLY A 218 -3.72 -9.17 3.86
C GLY A 218 -2.84 -8.97 5.09
N THR A 219 -1.51 -9.07 4.97
CA THR A 219 -0.56 -8.90 6.09
C THR A 219 -0.05 -7.46 6.24
N SER A 220 -0.22 -6.61 5.23
CA SER A 220 0.21 -5.22 5.26
C SER A 220 -0.82 -4.28 5.87
N PHE A 221 -0.33 -3.26 6.57
CA PHE A 221 -1.13 -2.18 7.16
C PHE A 221 -0.98 -0.95 6.29
N GLN A 222 -1.94 -0.75 5.38
CA GLN A 222 -1.96 0.34 4.42
C GLN A 222 -3.02 1.36 4.79
N ASP A 223 -2.64 2.65 4.77
CA ASP A 223 -3.53 3.80 4.99
C ASP A 223 -3.02 4.98 4.15
N PHE A 224 -2.78 4.72 2.85
CA PHE A 224 -2.04 5.67 2.03
C PHE A 224 -2.79 6.99 1.80
N LEU A 225 -2.00 8.07 1.78
CA LEU A 225 -2.34 9.29 1.08
C LEU A 225 -2.12 9.06 -0.42
N GLN A 226 -3.16 9.24 -1.22
CA GLN A 226 -3.06 9.22 -2.68
C GLN A 226 -2.78 10.62 -3.19
N THR A 227 -1.85 10.76 -4.15
CA THR A 227 -1.51 12.02 -4.80
C THR A 227 -1.32 11.84 -6.30
N ASP A 228 -1.59 12.87 -7.08
CA ASP A 228 -1.26 12.96 -8.50
C ASP A 228 0.11 13.61 -8.74
N ALA A 229 0.79 14.11 -7.70
CA ALA A 229 2.20 14.47 -7.78
C ALA A 229 2.99 13.26 -8.32
N PRO A 230 3.71 13.39 -9.46
CA PRO A 230 4.41 12.25 -10.05
C PRO A 230 5.43 11.62 -9.10
N ILE A 231 5.15 10.41 -8.64
CA ILE A 231 6.08 9.56 -7.89
C ILE A 231 6.60 8.53 -8.88
N ASN A 232 7.91 8.43 -9.01
CA ASN A 232 8.59 7.47 -9.88
C ASN A 232 9.69 6.76 -9.10
N ARG A 233 10.31 5.75 -9.73
CA ARG A 233 11.43 5.00 -9.15
C ARG A 233 12.53 5.95 -8.66
N GLY A 234 12.96 5.76 -7.40
CA GLY A 234 13.95 6.58 -6.72
C GLY A 234 13.36 7.67 -5.82
N ASN A 235 12.09 8.07 -6.00
CA ASN A 235 11.39 8.92 -5.03
C ASN A 235 10.91 8.13 -3.81
N SER A 236 10.83 6.78 -3.90
CA SER A 236 10.46 5.91 -2.77
C SER A 236 11.37 6.18 -1.57
N GLY A 237 10.77 6.34 -0.39
CA GLY A 237 11.44 6.75 0.84
C GLY A 237 11.64 8.25 1.00
N GLY A 238 11.39 9.05 -0.05
CA GLY A 238 11.45 10.50 -0.03
C GLY A 238 10.24 11.16 0.64
N ALA A 239 10.24 12.48 0.65
CA ALA A 239 9.25 13.28 1.36
C ALA A 239 8.03 13.60 0.49
N LEU A 240 6.83 13.54 1.09
CA LEU A 240 5.66 14.29 0.66
C LEU A 240 5.47 15.43 1.66
N VAL A 241 5.57 16.67 1.19
CA VAL A 241 5.46 17.85 2.06
C VAL A 241 4.26 18.73 1.68
N ASN A 242 3.71 19.41 2.69
CA ASN A 242 2.67 20.41 2.48
C ASN A 242 3.27 21.80 2.12
N VAL A 243 2.42 22.76 1.86
CA VAL A 243 2.83 24.14 1.51
C VAL A 243 3.48 24.92 2.67
N SER A 244 3.49 24.39 3.90
CA SER A 244 4.26 24.91 5.03
C SER A 244 5.67 24.30 5.13
N GLY A 245 5.97 23.29 4.29
CA GLY A 245 7.23 22.55 4.30
C GLY A 245 7.30 21.51 5.41
N GLU A 246 6.17 21.03 5.89
CA GLU A 246 6.09 19.94 6.87
C GLU A 246 5.96 18.59 6.15
N LEU A 247 6.59 17.57 6.70
CA LEU A 247 6.53 16.19 6.21
C LEU A 247 5.17 15.58 6.54
N ILE A 248 4.30 15.40 5.56
CA ILE A 248 2.97 14.79 5.72
C ILE A 248 2.91 13.34 5.27
N GLY A 249 3.94 12.85 4.58
CA GLY A 249 4.02 11.45 4.18
C GLY A 249 5.39 11.04 3.67
N ILE A 250 5.63 9.73 3.62
CA ILE A 250 6.80 9.08 3.01
C ILE A 250 6.35 8.49 1.68
N ASN A 251 6.92 8.95 0.57
CA ASN A 251 6.63 8.42 -0.76
C ASN A 251 6.95 6.92 -0.81
N SER A 252 6.03 6.08 -1.28
CA SER A 252 6.21 4.63 -1.26
C SER A 252 6.11 4.04 -2.66
N GLN A 253 4.92 3.92 -3.21
CA GLN A 253 4.69 3.15 -4.43
C GLN A 253 3.74 3.86 -5.40
N ILE A 254 3.67 3.32 -6.61
CA ILE A 254 2.76 3.76 -7.66
C ILE A 254 1.93 2.56 -8.14
N ILE A 255 0.74 2.81 -8.67
CA ILE A 255 0.07 1.87 -9.54
C ILE A 255 0.61 2.10 -10.95
N THR A 256 1.07 1.03 -11.59
CA THR A 256 1.48 1.02 -13.00
C THR A 256 0.41 0.35 -13.85
N ASP A 257 0.31 0.71 -15.12
CA ASP A 257 -0.61 0.07 -16.04
C ASP A 257 -0.24 -1.41 -16.24
N SER A 258 -1.25 -2.28 -16.31
CA SER A 258 -1.10 -3.73 -16.55
C SER A 258 -0.42 -4.08 -17.89
N ASN A 259 -0.27 -3.10 -18.79
CA ASN A 259 0.36 -3.26 -20.10
C ASN A 259 1.89 -3.07 -20.11
N GLY A 260 2.55 -3.07 -18.93
CA GLY A 260 4.02 -2.96 -18.84
C GLY A 260 4.58 -1.55 -18.96
N SER A 261 3.74 -0.51 -18.87
CA SER A 261 4.21 0.86 -18.75
C SER A 261 4.87 1.08 -17.39
N THR A 262 6.15 1.44 -17.38
CA THR A 262 6.98 1.54 -16.15
C THR A 262 6.91 2.92 -15.48
N GLY A 263 6.01 3.82 -15.90
CA GLY A 263 5.90 5.20 -15.43
C GLY A 263 4.67 5.46 -14.56
N ASN A 264 4.67 6.58 -13.85
CA ASN A 264 3.52 7.10 -13.12
C ASN A 264 2.37 7.45 -14.07
N ILE A 265 1.15 7.00 -13.75
CA ILE A 265 -0.08 7.29 -14.51
C ILE A 265 -0.99 8.30 -13.79
N GLY A 266 -0.42 9.13 -12.89
CA GLY A 266 -1.18 10.08 -12.06
C GLY A 266 -1.70 9.50 -10.75
N ILE A 267 -1.22 8.31 -10.35
CA ILE A 267 -1.61 7.67 -9.09
C ILE A 267 -0.35 7.30 -8.31
N GLY A 268 -0.02 8.09 -7.31
CA GLY A 268 1.06 7.86 -6.37
C GLY A 268 0.52 7.69 -4.95
N PHE A 269 1.27 6.97 -4.11
CA PHE A 269 0.92 6.68 -2.72
C PHE A 269 2.05 7.06 -1.78
N SER A 270 1.68 7.68 -0.66
CA SER A 270 2.60 8.01 0.42
C SER A 270 2.06 7.51 1.75
N ILE A 271 2.94 6.96 2.59
CA ILE A 271 2.63 6.52 3.96
C ILE A 271 2.43 7.76 4.81
N PRO A 272 1.30 7.93 5.52
CA PRO A 272 1.00 9.13 6.31
C PRO A 272 2.04 9.38 7.41
N SER A 273 2.37 10.65 7.66
CA SER A 273 3.35 11.05 8.68
C SER A 273 2.99 10.57 10.09
N ASN A 274 1.71 10.53 10.47
CA ASN A 274 1.29 10.04 11.79
C ASN A 274 1.57 8.53 11.95
N MET A 275 1.33 7.73 10.91
CA MET A 275 1.71 6.31 10.89
C MET A 275 3.24 6.18 10.97
N ALA A 276 3.99 6.93 10.16
CA ALA A 276 5.44 6.92 10.15
C ALA A 276 6.03 7.31 11.52
N LYS A 277 5.45 8.29 12.20
CA LYS A 277 5.82 8.71 13.55
C LYS A 277 5.64 7.58 14.57
N THR A 278 4.45 6.97 14.60
CA THR A 278 4.14 5.88 15.53
C THR A 278 5.07 4.68 15.35
N VAL A 279 5.33 4.30 14.08
CA VAL A 279 6.27 3.21 13.74
C VAL A 279 7.69 3.59 14.15
N MET A 280 8.16 4.79 13.80
CA MET A 280 9.50 5.28 14.14
C MET A 280 9.74 5.27 15.64
N GLU A 281 8.81 5.78 16.45
CA GLU A 281 8.94 5.83 17.91
C GLU A 281 9.11 4.42 18.50
N GLN A 282 8.36 3.43 18.00
CA GLN A 282 8.51 2.04 18.45
C GLN A 282 9.83 1.42 17.99
N LEU A 283 10.24 1.67 16.73
CA LEU A 283 11.52 1.16 16.21
C LEU A 283 12.73 1.75 16.96
N LEU A 284 12.69 3.04 17.30
CA LEU A 284 13.74 3.69 18.10
C LEU A 284 13.80 3.16 19.53
N LYS A 285 12.64 2.85 20.13
CA LYS A 285 12.55 2.39 21.52
C LYS A 285 12.85 0.90 21.67
N ASP A 286 12.21 0.07 20.85
CA ASP A 286 12.13 -1.38 21.05
C ASP A 286 12.77 -2.17 19.91
N GLY A 287 13.22 -1.52 18.82
CA GLY A 287 13.77 -2.13 17.61
C GLY A 287 12.73 -2.87 16.76
N LYS A 288 11.48 -2.92 17.20
CA LYS A 288 10.36 -3.61 16.52
C LYS A 288 9.03 -2.92 16.76
N VAL A 289 8.09 -3.11 15.84
CA VAL A 289 6.71 -2.62 15.98
C VAL A 289 5.83 -3.72 16.57
N ARG A 290 5.13 -3.40 17.66
CA ARG A 290 4.15 -4.29 18.29
C ARG A 290 2.76 -3.77 17.98
N ARG A 291 1.89 -4.64 17.49
CA ARG A 291 0.53 -4.29 17.06
C ARG A 291 -0.52 -5.01 17.86
N GLY A 292 -1.61 -4.30 18.15
CA GLY A 292 -2.80 -4.91 18.74
C GLY A 292 -3.55 -5.78 17.73
N MET A 293 -4.27 -6.77 18.23
CA MET A 293 -5.12 -7.66 17.46
C MET A 293 -6.42 -7.95 18.22
N LEU A 294 -7.55 -7.92 17.51
CA LEU A 294 -8.86 -8.35 18.03
C LEU A 294 -9.08 -9.85 17.85
N GLY A 295 -8.62 -10.42 16.74
CA GLY A 295 -8.86 -11.82 16.39
C GLY A 295 -10.27 -12.05 15.83
N VAL A 296 -10.70 -11.16 14.94
CA VAL A 296 -11.96 -11.23 14.19
C VAL A 296 -11.71 -11.30 12.69
N GLY A 297 -12.56 -12.05 11.98
CA GLY A 297 -12.75 -11.87 10.54
C GLY A 297 -13.76 -10.77 10.30
N ILE A 298 -13.46 -9.87 9.36
CA ILE A 298 -14.24 -8.65 9.14
C ILE A 298 -14.52 -8.42 7.66
N GLN A 299 -15.60 -7.68 7.38
CA GLN A 299 -15.93 -7.17 6.05
C GLN A 299 -16.69 -5.86 6.14
N ASP A 300 -16.64 -5.08 5.06
CA ASP A 300 -17.36 -3.80 4.99
C ASP A 300 -18.87 -4.01 4.92
N VAL A 301 -19.60 -3.10 5.50
CA VAL A 301 -21.05 -3.04 5.39
C VAL A 301 -21.42 -2.36 4.08
N THR A 302 -21.82 -3.16 3.07
CA THR A 302 -22.33 -2.66 1.79
C THR A 302 -23.79 -2.22 1.94
N GLU A 303 -24.34 -1.51 0.94
CA GLU A 303 -25.77 -1.10 0.95
C GLU A 303 -26.72 -2.30 1.09
N ASP A 304 -26.41 -3.43 0.44
CA ASP A 304 -27.26 -4.61 0.50
C ASP A 304 -27.16 -5.31 1.86
N VAL A 305 -25.95 -5.35 2.46
CA VAL A 305 -25.77 -5.80 3.84
C VAL A 305 -26.57 -4.89 4.79
N ALA A 306 -26.48 -3.57 4.63
CA ALA A 306 -27.21 -2.62 5.47
C ALA A 306 -28.72 -2.85 5.36
N LYS A 307 -29.25 -3.03 4.15
CA LYS A 307 -30.69 -3.32 3.92
C LYS A 307 -31.12 -4.64 4.57
N SER A 308 -30.31 -5.72 4.40
CA SER A 308 -30.63 -7.04 4.99
C SER A 308 -30.53 -7.05 6.52
N MET A 309 -29.74 -6.16 7.11
CA MET A 309 -29.57 -6.01 8.56
C MET A 309 -30.39 -4.86 9.15
N GLU A 310 -31.26 -4.22 8.36
CA GLU A 310 -32.13 -3.10 8.75
C GLU A 310 -31.38 -1.92 9.37
N LEU A 311 -30.17 -1.62 8.82
CA LEU A 311 -29.36 -0.48 9.21
C LEU A 311 -29.84 0.78 8.51
N LYS A 312 -29.64 1.93 9.15
CA LYS A 312 -29.99 3.23 8.57
C LYS A 312 -29.00 3.68 7.50
N GLU A 313 -27.74 3.29 7.62
CA GLU A 313 -26.64 3.67 6.74
C GLU A 313 -25.72 2.46 6.50
N ALA A 314 -25.11 2.42 5.31
CA ALA A 314 -24.10 1.42 4.96
C ALA A 314 -22.74 1.85 5.52
N LYS A 315 -22.60 1.83 6.84
CA LYS A 315 -21.37 2.19 7.57
C LYS A 315 -21.08 1.19 8.68
N GLY A 316 -19.80 1.00 8.96
CA GLY A 316 -19.32 0.10 9.99
C GLY A 316 -18.72 -1.18 9.42
N VAL A 317 -18.29 -2.06 10.31
CA VAL A 317 -17.54 -3.26 9.97
C VAL A 317 -18.26 -4.49 10.50
N LEU A 318 -18.72 -5.34 9.60
CA LEU A 318 -19.41 -6.58 9.94
C LEU A 318 -18.41 -7.65 10.37
N VAL A 319 -18.62 -8.22 11.56
CA VAL A 319 -17.84 -9.35 12.09
C VAL A 319 -18.38 -10.65 11.48
N ASN A 320 -17.61 -11.29 10.63
CA ASN A 320 -17.98 -12.55 9.97
C ASN A 320 -17.48 -13.80 10.72
N SER A 321 -16.47 -13.64 11.57
CA SER A 321 -15.99 -14.70 12.45
C SER A 321 -15.26 -14.13 13.67
N VAL A 322 -15.24 -14.90 14.76
CA VAL A 322 -14.49 -14.59 15.99
C VAL A 322 -13.63 -15.78 16.32
N LYS A 323 -12.31 -15.56 16.47
CA LYS A 323 -11.35 -16.62 16.82
C LYS A 323 -11.53 -16.96 18.30
N ALA A 324 -11.78 -18.24 18.61
CA ALA A 324 -11.92 -18.69 19.99
C ALA A 324 -10.67 -18.35 20.84
N GLY A 325 -10.88 -17.84 22.04
CA GLY A 325 -9.84 -17.41 22.98
C GLY A 325 -9.14 -16.11 22.62
N SER A 326 -9.55 -15.41 21.54
CA SER A 326 -9.01 -14.11 21.14
C SER A 326 -9.47 -12.97 22.04
N ALA A 327 -8.86 -11.80 21.87
CA ALA A 327 -9.28 -10.56 22.53
C ALA A 327 -10.78 -10.26 22.32
N ALA A 328 -11.27 -10.44 21.09
CA ALA A 328 -12.66 -10.23 20.73
C ALA A 328 -13.61 -11.21 21.44
N ASP A 329 -13.25 -12.49 21.48
CA ASP A 329 -14.04 -13.53 22.16
C ASP A 329 -14.14 -13.25 23.67
N LYS A 330 -13.01 -12.98 24.32
CA LYS A 330 -12.95 -12.61 25.74
C LYS A 330 -13.70 -11.29 26.03
N GLY A 331 -13.68 -10.34 25.09
CA GLY A 331 -14.37 -9.07 25.19
C GLY A 331 -15.87 -9.13 24.86
N GLY A 332 -16.39 -10.29 24.44
CA GLY A 332 -17.80 -10.50 24.17
C GLY A 332 -18.28 -10.02 22.79
N ILE A 333 -17.36 -9.78 21.84
CA ILE A 333 -17.70 -9.55 20.42
C ILE A 333 -18.20 -10.88 19.84
N LYS A 334 -19.23 -10.81 19.01
CA LYS A 334 -19.86 -11.99 18.41
C LYS A 334 -19.92 -11.86 16.89
N GLN A 335 -20.00 -13.00 16.23
CA GLN A 335 -20.34 -13.06 14.82
C GLN A 335 -21.68 -12.38 14.57
N GLY A 336 -21.78 -11.61 13.47
CA GLY A 336 -22.95 -10.81 13.12
C GLY A 336 -23.01 -9.43 13.81
N ASP A 337 -22.06 -9.09 14.68
CA ASP A 337 -21.92 -7.73 15.20
C ASP A 337 -21.44 -6.77 14.09
N ILE A 338 -21.87 -5.52 14.18
CA ILE A 338 -21.32 -4.44 13.36
C ILE A 338 -20.55 -3.50 14.27
N ILE A 339 -19.22 -3.45 14.10
CA ILE A 339 -18.37 -2.51 14.82
C ILE A 339 -18.55 -1.13 14.20
N THR A 340 -19.00 -0.15 14.99
CA THR A 340 -19.29 1.22 14.54
C THR A 340 -18.30 2.24 15.05
N SER A 341 -17.63 1.99 16.20
CA SER A 341 -16.57 2.87 16.70
C SER A 341 -15.58 2.14 17.59
N ILE A 342 -14.36 2.71 17.70
CA ILE A 342 -13.36 2.35 18.70
C ILE A 342 -12.99 3.62 19.48
N ASN A 343 -13.04 3.55 20.82
CA ASN A 343 -12.75 4.66 21.73
C ASN A 343 -13.55 5.93 21.39
N GLY A 344 -14.79 5.77 20.90
CA GLY A 344 -15.66 6.86 20.49
C GLY A 344 -15.39 7.42 19.09
N GLU A 345 -14.35 6.98 18.40
CA GLU A 345 -14.05 7.35 17.01
C GLU A 345 -14.70 6.38 16.03
N ALA A 346 -15.43 6.89 15.04
CA ALA A 346 -16.11 6.08 14.03
C ALA A 346 -15.15 5.15 13.27
N THR A 347 -15.65 3.94 12.93
CA THR A 347 -14.99 2.96 12.07
C THR A 347 -15.89 2.68 10.88
N ASP A 348 -15.74 3.50 9.83
CA ASP A 348 -16.64 3.46 8.67
C ASP A 348 -16.38 2.23 7.77
N ASP A 349 -15.16 1.70 7.76
CA ASP A 349 -14.74 0.55 6.97
C ASP A 349 -13.73 -0.34 7.69
N SER A 350 -13.45 -1.50 7.10
CA SER A 350 -12.53 -2.53 7.63
C SER A 350 -11.08 -2.04 7.73
N ASN A 351 -10.65 -1.10 6.86
CA ASN A 351 -9.31 -0.56 6.89
C ASN A 351 -9.10 0.36 8.09
N VAL A 352 -10.05 1.27 8.32
CA VAL A 352 -10.06 2.17 9.49
C VAL A 352 -10.02 1.34 10.78
N LEU A 353 -10.86 0.30 10.88
CA LEU A 353 -10.86 -0.61 12.04
C LEU A 353 -9.49 -1.28 12.23
N ARG A 354 -8.95 -1.88 11.16
CA ARG A 354 -7.67 -2.60 11.20
C ARG A 354 -6.53 -1.68 11.64
N ASN A 355 -6.43 -0.49 11.06
CA ASN A 355 -5.36 0.46 11.35
C ASN A 355 -5.45 1.01 12.78
N LYS A 356 -6.66 1.31 13.30
CA LYS A 356 -6.86 1.73 14.69
C LYS A 356 -6.46 0.65 15.68
N VAL A 357 -6.87 -0.61 15.44
CA VAL A 357 -6.50 -1.75 16.31
C VAL A 357 -5.00 -1.99 16.26
N ALA A 358 -4.41 -2.04 15.06
CA ALA A 358 -2.98 -2.28 14.88
C ALA A 358 -2.09 -1.14 15.40
N GLY A 359 -2.58 0.10 15.34
CA GLY A 359 -1.89 1.27 15.90
C GLY A 359 -1.94 1.35 17.43
N THR A 360 -2.77 0.52 18.07
CA THR A 360 -2.89 0.47 19.53
C THR A 360 -2.00 -0.62 20.10
N ALA A 361 -1.26 -0.32 21.17
CA ALA A 361 -0.32 -1.27 21.77
C ALA A 361 -1.05 -2.52 22.33
N PRO A 362 -0.46 -3.73 22.20
CA PRO A 362 -1.00 -4.94 22.83
C PRO A 362 -1.16 -4.77 24.34
N GLY A 363 -2.17 -5.41 24.93
CA GLY A 363 -2.53 -5.30 26.34
C GLY A 363 -3.32 -4.04 26.70
N THR A 364 -3.52 -3.11 25.75
CA THR A 364 -4.36 -1.93 25.96
C THR A 364 -5.83 -2.32 25.93
N VAL A 365 -6.61 -1.77 26.88
CA VAL A 365 -8.08 -1.89 26.89
C VAL A 365 -8.65 -0.83 25.97
N ILE A 366 -9.42 -1.24 24.96
CA ILE A 366 -10.16 -0.34 24.07
C ILE A 366 -11.66 -0.50 24.27
N LYS A 367 -12.42 0.56 24.01
CA LYS A 367 -13.88 0.55 24.00
C LYS A 367 -14.34 0.33 22.57
N VAL A 368 -15.04 -0.77 22.33
CA VAL A 368 -15.59 -1.13 21.01
C VAL A 368 -17.10 -0.97 21.07
N THR A 369 -17.64 -0.08 20.23
CA THR A 369 -19.10 0.03 20.09
C THR A 369 -19.55 -0.91 18.98
N VAL A 370 -20.43 -1.82 19.32
CA VAL A 370 -21.04 -2.77 18.38
C VAL A 370 -22.53 -2.51 18.25
N PHE A 371 -23.05 -2.69 17.04
CA PHE A 371 -24.50 -2.75 16.80
C PHE A 371 -24.91 -4.22 16.70
N ARG A 372 -25.76 -4.67 17.64
CA ARG A 372 -26.21 -6.06 17.79
C ARG A 372 -27.72 -6.08 18.03
N GLY A 373 -28.45 -6.81 17.21
CA GLY A 373 -29.90 -7.02 17.40
C GLY A 373 -30.72 -5.72 17.49
N GLY A 374 -30.35 -4.68 16.73
CA GLY A 374 -31.05 -3.40 16.71
C GLY A 374 -30.62 -2.41 17.81
N LYS A 375 -29.60 -2.74 18.62
CA LYS A 375 -29.11 -1.90 19.72
C LYS A 375 -27.60 -1.69 19.64
N SER A 376 -27.14 -0.51 20.08
CA SER A 376 -25.72 -0.24 20.29
C SER A 376 -25.29 -0.70 21.68
N GLU A 377 -24.18 -1.41 21.76
CA GLU A 377 -23.54 -1.89 22.99
C GLU A 377 -22.08 -1.45 23.00
N GLU A 378 -21.55 -0.98 24.13
CA GLU A 378 -20.13 -0.68 24.33
C GLU A 378 -19.46 -1.85 25.06
N LEU A 379 -18.44 -2.44 24.46
CA LEU A 379 -17.68 -3.55 24.99
C LEU A 379 -16.25 -3.09 25.32
N SER A 380 -15.69 -3.56 26.44
CA SER A 380 -14.28 -3.33 26.79
C SER A 380 -13.45 -4.54 26.38
N VAL A 381 -12.49 -4.33 25.50
CA VAL A 381 -11.68 -5.40 24.90
C VAL A 381 -10.20 -5.13 25.15
N THR A 382 -9.48 -6.07 25.76
CA THR A 382 -8.03 -6.01 25.92
C THR A 382 -7.37 -6.61 24.69
N LEU A 383 -6.59 -5.84 23.95
CA LEU A 383 -5.97 -6.28 22.70
C LEU A 383 -4.91 -7.37 22.94
N ASP A 384 -4.93 -8.42 22.13
CA ASP A 384 -3.84 -9.39 22.00
C ASP A 384 -2.70 -8.80 21.14
N GLU A 385 -1.52 -9.45 21.12
CA GLU A 385 -0.41 -9.08 20.23
C GLU A 385 -0.57 -9.75 18.85
N TYR A 386 -0.45 -8.96 17.79
CA TYR A 386 -0.43 -9.46 16.41
C TYR A 386 0.88 -10.18 16.13
N SER A 387 0.81 -11.40 15.61
CA SER A 387 1.95 -12.21 15.18
C SER A 387 1.77 -12.64 13.73
N VAL A 388 2.72 -12.24 12.87
CA VAL A 388 2.75 -12.66 11.45
C VAL A 388 2.89 -14.18 11.32
N GLU A 389 3.64 -14.81 12.23
CA GLU A 389 3.85 -16.27 12.24
C GLU A 389 2.55 -17.04 12.55
N ALA A 390 1.72 -16.48 13.44
CA ALA A 390 0.42 -17.08 13.76
C ALA A 390 -0.55 -16.99 12.56
N VAL A 391 -0.51 -15.90 11.80
CA VAL A 391 -1.37 -15.71 10.61
C VAL A 391 -0.91 -16.59 9.45
N LYS A 392 0.40 -16.74 9.23
CA LYS A 392 0.95 -17.63 8.18
C LYS A 392 0.64 -19.10 8.46
N LYS A 393 0.72 -19.57 9.70
CA LYS A 393 0.35 -20.94 10.05
C LYS A 393 -1.13 -21.26 9.81
N ASP A 394 -2.01 -20.27 10.00
CA ASP A 394 -3.43 -20.39 9.69
C ASP A 394 -3.67 -20.41 8.15
N SER A 395 -2.73 -19.89 7.34
CA SER A 395 -2.81 -19.82 5.86
C SER A 395 -2.12 -21.01 5.17
N GLU A 396 -0.96 -21.46 5.65
CA GLU A 396 -0.15 -22.54 5.03
C GLU A 396 -0.77 -23.93 5.13
N ASN A 397 -1.73 -24.14 6.03
CA ASN A 397 -2.50 -25.39 6.10
C ASN A 397 -3.56 -25.53 4.99
N LYS A 398 -3.63 -24.60 4.04
CA LYS A 398 -4.76 -24.49 3.09
C LYS A 398 -4.44 -24.68 1.61
N ASP A 399 -3.15 -24.84 1.23
CA ASP A 399 -2.77 -25.09 -0.17
C ASP A 399 -2.22 -26.52 -0.32
N ASP A 400 -3.07 -27.48 -0.67
CA ASP A 400 -2.82 -28.51 -1.68
C ASP A 400 -3.97 -29.48 -1.83
N LYS A 401 -4.38 -29.66 -3.08
CA LYS A 401 -5.08 -30.79 -3.72
C LYS A 401 -6.42 -30.46 -4.34
N ASN A 402 -6.31 -30.01 -5.59
CA ASN A 402 -7.38 -30.12 -6.58
C ASN A 402 -7.45 -31.61 -7.04
N ASN A 403 -8.52 -32.30 -6.74
CA ASN A 403 -8.83 -33.56 -7.41
C ASN A 403 -10.32 -33.62 -7.77
N GLN A 404 -10.56 -33.63 -9.06
CA GLN A 404 -11.89 -33.81 -9.65
C GLN A 404 -12.33 -35.26 -9.48
N ASN A 405 -13.47 -35.50 -8.86
CA ASN A 405 -14.21 -36.73 -9.05
C ASN A 405 -15.71 -36.44 -9.22
N ASN A 406 -16.19 -36.74 -10.41
CA ASN A 406 -17.59 -36.72 -10.78
C ASN A 406 -18.30 -37.93 -10.12
N GLN A 407 -19.32 -37.67 -9.32
CA GLN A 407 -20.41 -38.63 -9.13
C GLN A 407 -21.74 -37.88 -9.19
N GLU A 408 -22.57 -38.31 -10.15
CA GLU A 408 -23.94 -37.88 -10.32
C GLU A 408 -24.80 -38.31 -9.12
N ASN A 409 -25.52 -37.35 -8.52
CA ASN A 409 -26.68 -37.64 -7.71
C ASN A 409 -27.72 -36.54 -7.80
N LYS A 410 -28.92 -36.95 -8.15
CA LYS A 410 -30.25 -36.37 -8.15
C LYS A 410 -30.39 -34.83 -7.98
N GLN A 411 -30.86 -34.21 -9.04
CA GLN A 411 -31.42 -32.85 -9.12
C GLN A 411 -32.47 -32.61 -8.03
N SER A 412 -32.16 -31.73 -7.09
CA SER A 412 -33.14 -30.91 -6.40
C SER A 412 -33.16 -29.54 -7.11
N GLN A 413 -34.37 -29.06 -7.40
CA GLN A 413 -34.62 -27.86 -8.22
C GLN A 413 -33.90 -26.64 -7.62
N ASN A 414 -33.21 -25.89 -8.50
CA ASN A 414 -32.66 -24.59 -8.20
C ASN A 414 -33.77 -23.65 -7.69
N GLY A 415 -33.79 -23.38 -6.40
CA GLY A 415 -34.72 -22.43 -5.79
C GLY A 415 -34.46 -21.00 -6.28
N LYS A 416 -35.24 -20.03 -5.79
CA LYS A 416 -35.18 -18.57 -6.12
C LYS A 416 -33.77 -17.95 -6.16
N LEU A 417 -32.77 -18.59 -5.54
CA LEU A 417 -31.39 -18.10 -5.50
C LEU A 417 -30.48 -18.72 -6.56
N GLY A 418 -30.95 -19.74 -7.29
CA GLY A 418 -30.13 -20.48 -8.24
C GLY A 418 -29.09 -21.39 -7.57
N LEU A 419 -29.36 -21.87 -6.34
CA LEU A 419 -28.51 -22.76 -5.58
C LEU A 419 -29.15 -24.14 -5.40
N THR A 420 -28.36 -25.18 -5.61
CA THR A 420 -28.68 -26.53 -5.15
C THR A 420 -27.92 -26.82 -3.86
N LEU A 421 -28.63 -27.09 -2.78
CA LEU A 421 -28.07 -27.27 -1.44
C LEU A 421 -28.24 -28.72 -1.00
N THR A 422 -27.24 -29.30 -0.34
CA THR A 422 -27.24 -30.63 0.25
C THR A 422 -26.75 -30.55 1.69
N THR A 423 -27.31 -31.35 2.59
CA THR A 423 -26.89 -31.38 4.00
C THR A 423 -25.41 -31.75 4.12
N LEU A 424 -24.64 -30.98 4.92
CA LEU A 424 -23.25 -31.26 5.21
C LEU A 424 -23.13 -32.54 6.03
N THR A 425 -22.54 -33.60 5.43
CA THR A 425 -22.23 -34.84 6.14
C THR A 425 -20.81 -34.79 6.72
N PRO A 426 -20.49 -35.68 7.72
CA PRO A 426 -19.14 -35.77 8.26
C PRO A 426 -18.06 -36.10 7.20
N GLU A 427 -18.45 -36.82 6.15
CA GLU A 427 -17.59 -37.19 5.02
C GLU A 427 -17.25 -35.95 4.20
N ILE A 428 -18.27 -35.18 3.78
CA ILE A 428 -18.11 -33.93 3.02
C ILE A 428 -17.37 -32.88 3.86
N SER A 429 -17.63 -32.81 5.17
CA SER A 429 -16.91 -31.88 6.07
C SER A 429 -15.40 -32.18 6.08
N ARG A 430 -15.01 -33.45 6.06
CA ARG A 430 -13.59 -33.86 5.96
C ARG A 430 -12.99 -33.58 4.60
N GLU A 431 -13.76 -33.77 3.51
CA GLU A 431 -13.31 -33.45 2.15
C GLU A 431 -13.09 -31.95 1.96
N LEU A 432 -13.96 -31.13 2.57
CA LEU A 432 -13.86 -29.67 2.54
C LEU A 432 -12.93 -29.08 3.64
N GLU A 433 -12.21 -29.96 4.37
CA GLU A 433 -11.28 -29.58 5.46
C GLU A 433 -11.92 -28.68 6.54
N LEU A 434 -13.19 -28.90 6.82
CA LEU A 434 -13.94 -28.15 7.83
C LEU A 434 -13.86 -28.83 9.20
N PRO A 435 -13.99 -28.07 10.31
CA PRO A 435 -14.13 -28.64 11.66
C PRO A 435 -15.25 -29.66 11.72
N ALA A 436 -15.03 -30.77 12.45
CA ALA A 436 -15.96 -31.89 12.50
C ALA A 436 -17.36 -31.57 13.12
N ASP A 437 -17.43 -30.47 13.86
CA ASP A 437 -18.63 -29.92 14.47
C ASP A 437 -19.36 -28.89 13.58
N THR A 438 -18.81 -28.58 12.40
CA THR A 438 -19.44 -27.67 11.43
C THR A 438 -20.80 -28.26 10.99
N LYS A 439 -21.83 -27.42 11.04
CA LYS A 439 -23.19 -27.75 10.58
C LYS A 439 -23.61 -26.74 9.54
N GLY A 440 -24.26 -27.21 8.49
CA GLY A 440 -24.66 -26.33 7.38
C GLY A 440 -25.15 -27.12 6.18
N LEU A 441 -25.29 -26.41 5.06
CA LEU A 441 -25.67 -26.93 3.77
C LEU A 441 -24.57 -26.70 2.76
N VAL A 442 -24.15 -27.73 2.06
CA VAL A 442 -23.14 -27.63 0.98
C VAL A 442 -23.81 -27.16 -0.31
N VAL A 443 -23.18 -26.23 -1.00
CA VAL A 443 -23.56 -25.84 -2.36
C VAL A 443 -23.07 -26.92 -3.31
N GLU A 444 -23.99 -27.73 -3.81
CA GLU A 444 -23.72 -28.82 -4.74
C GLU A 444 -23.63 -28.29 -6.19
N ASP A 445 -24.48 -27.33 -6.53
CA ASP A 445 -24.49 -26.70 -7.84
C ASP A 445 -24.98 -25.25 -7.75
N VAL A 446 -24.51 -24.42 -8.72
CA VAL A 446 -24.87 -23.01 -8.83
C VAL A 446 -25.30 -22.74 -10.28
N ASN A 447 -26.52 -22.24 -10.45
CA ASN A 447 -26.96 -21.80 -11.76
C ASN A 447 -26.09 -20.60 -12.24
N PRO A 448 -25.36 -20.72 -13.36
CA PRO A 448 -24.47 -19.66 -13.82
C PRO A 448 -25.17 -18.32 -14.12
N ASP A 449 -26.47 -18.37 -14.44
CA ASP A 449 -27.31 -17.19 -14.71
C ASP A 449 -28.07 -16.72 -13.45
N GLY A 450 -27.86 -17.37 -12.31
CA GLY A 450 -28.53 -17.10 -11.04
C GLY A 450 -27.87 -15.98 -10.24
N SER A 451 -28.65 -15.35 -9.35
CA SER A 451 -28.16 -14.28 -8.47
C SER A 451 -27.00 -14.73 -7.56
N ALA A 452 -26.93 -16.00 -7.20
CA ALA A 452 -25.84 -16.54 -6.39
C ALA A 452 -24.50 -16.58 -7.14
N ALA A 453 -24.51 -16.93 -8.44
CA ALA A 453 -23.32 -16.91 -9.27
C ALA A 453 -22.75 -15.49 -9.45
N GLU A 454 -23.63 -14.49 -9.60
CA GLU A 454 -23.24 -13.07 -9.69
C GLU A 454 -22.50 -12.59 -8.44
N GLN A 455 -22.83 -13.14 -7.26
CA GLN A 455 -22.16 -12.86 -6.00
C GLN A 455 -20.89 -13.70 -5.77
N GLY A 456 -20.52 -14.57 -6.71
CA GLY A 456 -19.34 -15.41 -6.65
C GLY A 456 -19.46 -16.60 -5.70
N ILE A 457 -20.69 -17.05 -5.39
CA ILE A 457 -20.94 -18.31 -4.69
C ILE A 457 -20.61 -19.45 -5.66
N ALA A 458 -19.93 -20.47 -5.17
CA ALA A 458 -19.43 -21.56 -5.98
C ALA A 458 -19.75 -22.93 -5.35
N ARG A 459 -19.67 -23.97 -6.17
CA ARG A 459 -19.74 -25.36 -5.69
C ARG A 459 -18.68 -25.61 -4.62
N GLY A 460 -19.07 -26.32 -3.56
CA GLY A 460 -18.23 -26.65 -2.40
C GLY A 460 -18.26 -25.59 -1.30
N ASP A 461 -18.97 -24.47 -1.50
CA ASP A 461 -19.27 -23.55 -0.40
C ASP A 461 -20.21 -24.20 0.60
N VAL A 462 -20.12 -23.81 1.87
CA VAL A 462 -21.03 -24.29 2.91
C VAL A 462 -21.80 -23.12 3.50
N VAL A 463 -23.11 -23.12 3.33
CA VAL A 463 -24.03 -22.16 3.93
C VAL A 463 -24.26 -22.54 5.39
N LEU A 464 -23.85 -21.67 6.30
CA LEU A 464 -23.96 -21.84 7.76
C LEU A 464 -25.24 -21.20 8.30
N GLU A 465 -25.59 -20.01 7.75
CA GLU A 465 -26.74 -19.21 8.18
C GLU A 465 -27.43 -18.57 6.98
N ILE A 466 -28.74 -18.41 7.11
CA ILE A 466 -29.57 -17.58 6.24
C ILE A 466 -30.26 -16.55 7.11
N ASN A 467 -30.05 -15.24 6.82
CA ASN A 467 -30.60 -14.12 7.61
C ASN A 467 -30.28 -14.25 9.10
N ARG A 468 -29.04 -14.62 9.43
CA ARG A 468 -28.53 -14.86 10.81
C ARG A 468 -29.22 -15.98 11.56
N GLN A 469 -29.94 -16.86 10.85
CA GLN A 469 -30.51 -18.08 11.42
C GLN A 469 -29.68 -19.28 10.93
N PRO A 470 -29.10 -20.08 11.83
CA PRO A 470 -28.39 -21.30 11.44
C PRO A 470 -29.32 -22.23 10.65
N VAL A 471 -28.79 -22.78 9.55
CA VAL A 471 -29.52 -23.75 8.72
C VAL A 471 -28.78 -25.08 8.68
N LYS A 472 -29.51 -26.17 8.80
CA LYS A 472 -28.96 -27.54 8.81
C LYS A 472 -29.65 -28.46 7.83
N THR A 473 -30.85 -28.06 7.37
CA THR A 473 -31.68 -28.84 6.45
C THR A 473 -32.17 -27.98 5.33
N ASN A 474 -32.48 -28.56 4.17
CA ASN A 474 -33.04 -27.86 3.03
C ASN A 474 -34.38 -27.18 3.36
N ASP A 475 -35.20 -27.81 4.21
CA ASP A 475 -36.49 -27.25 4.64
C ASP A 475 -36.29 -25.96 5.45
N GLU A 476 -35.30 -25.93 6.36
CA GLU A 476 -34.96 -24.73 7.13
C GLU A 476 -34.46 -23.60 6.20
N ALA A 477 -33.62 -23.96 5.19
CA ALA A 477 -33.14 -23.01 4.22
C ALA A 477 -34.26 -22.43 3.36
N GLN A 478 -35.15 -23.29 2.83
CA GLN A 478 -36.30 -22.88 2.06
C GLN A 478 -37.24 -21.98 2.86
N ALA A 479 -37.56 -22.33 4.08
CA ALA A 479 -38.38 -21.50 4.96
C ALA A 479 -37.78 -20.12 5.26
N ALA A 480 -36.45 -20.05 5.44
CA ALA A 480 -35.74 -18.81 5.66
C ALA A 480 -35.73 -17.91 4.41
N ILE A 481 -35.58 -18.51 3.22
CA ILE A 481 -35.62 -17.82 1.92
C ILE A 481 -37.05 -17.30 1.63
N GLU A 482 -38.07 -18.12 1.82
CA GLU A 482 -39.46 -17.75 1.59
C GLU A 482 -39.91 -16.59 2.49
N LYS A 483 -39.49 -16.61 3.76
CA LYS A 483 -39.77 -15.52 4.73
C LYS A 483 -39.18 -14.18 4.32
N SER A 484 -38.14 -14.16 3.52
CA SER A 484 -37.48 -12.93 3.06
C SER A 484 -38.26 -12.20 1.98
N GLY A 485 -39.15 -12.91 1.25
CA GLY A 485 -39.89 -12.37 0.10
C GLY A 485 -38.96 -11.87 -0.99
N ASP A 486 -39.06 -10.56 -1.34
CA ASP A 486 -38.22 -9.90 -2.35
C ASP A 486 -37.05 -9.10 -1.73
N LYS A 487 -36.87 -9.20 -0.41
CA LYS A 487 -35.77 -8.54 0.28
C LYS A 487 -34.43 -9.24 0.01
N PRO A 488 -33.30 -8.51 0.01
CA PRO A 488 -31.99 -9.14 -0.05
C PRO A 488 -31.82 -10.17 1.06
N ILE A 489 -31.28 -11.33 0.72
CA ILE A 489 -31.03 -12.47 1.61
C ILE A 489 -29.58 -12.49 2.00
N LEU A 490 -29.30 -12.50 3.29
CA LEU A 490 -27.97 -12.56 3.85
C LEU A 490 -27.58 -14.02 4.11
N LEU A 491 -26.55 -14.52 3.41
CA LEU A 491 -26.00 -15.86 3.59
C LEU A 491 -24.65 -15.78 4.29
N LEU A 492 -24.46 -16.52 5.35
CA LEU A 492 -23.15 -16.76 5.94
C LEU A 492 -22.57 -18.03 5.33
N ILE A 493 -21.48 -17.90 4.61
CA ILE A 493 -20.84 -18.98 3.87
C ILE A 493 -19.43 -19.19 4.36
N THR A 494 -19.02 -20.45 4.55
CA THR A 494 -17.61 -20.80 4.73
C THR A 494 -17.09 -21.50 3.49
N ARG A 495 -15.90 -21.07 3.04
CA ARG A 495 -15.15 -21.62 1.91
C ARG A 495 -13.71 -21.83 2.37
N LYS A 496 -13.22 -23.08 2.33
CA LYS A 496 -11.87 -23.42 2.80
C LYS A 496 -11.57 -22.84 4.21
N GLY A 497 -12.53 -22.92 5.12
CA GLY A 497 -12.42 -22.42 6.49
C GLY A 497 -12.39 -20.87 6.63
N GLN A 498 -12.61 -20.12 5.56
CA GLN A 498 -12.86 -18.69 5.62
C GLN A 498 -14.34 -18.40 5.56
N THR A 499 -14.85 -17.65 6.52
CA THR A 499 -16.27 -17.32 6.62
C THR A 499 -16.53 -15.91 6.14
N LYS A 500 -17.56 -15.73 5.29
CA LYS A 500 -17.95 -14.44 4.74
C LYS A 500 -19.46 -14.34 4.58
N TYR A 501 -20.01 -13.15 4.76
CA TYR A 501 -21.40 -12.87 4.43
C TYR A 501 -21.54 -12.50 2.95
N PHE A 502 -22.52 -13.10 2.30
CA PHE A 502 -22.95 -12.79 0.93
C PHE A 502 -24.38 -12.30 0.98
N THR A 503 -24.69 -11.29 0.18
CA THR A 503 -26.07 -10.79 0.04
C THR A 503 -26.57 -11.11 -1.35
N ILE A 504 -27.72 -11.80 -1.44
CA ILE A 504 -28.34 -12.18 -2.70
C ILE A 504 -29.71 -11.53 -2.78
N THR A 505 -29.96 -10.81 -3.86
CA THR A 505 -31.30 -10.32 -4.19
C THR A 505 -31.98 -11.35 -5.07
N PRO A 506 -33.14 -11.93 -4.64
CA PRO A 506 -33.89 -12.85 -5.50
C PRO A 506 -34.28 -12.16 -6.82
N LYS A 507 -34.13 -12.89 -7.93
CA LYS A 507 -34.60 -12.46 -9.27
C LYS A 507 -36.02 -12.96 -9.55
#